data_11a4c967b9de10afeba01eaaa68c228e
#
_entry.id   11a4c967b9de10afeba01eaaa68c228e
#
_cell.length_a   1.000
_cell.length_b   1.000
_cell.length_c   1.000
_cell.angle_alpha   90.00
_cell.angle_beta   90.00
_cell.angle_gamma   90.00
#
_symmetry.space_group_name_H-M   'P 1'
#
loop_
_entity.id
_entity.type
_entity.pdbx_description
1 polymer ?
#
loop_
_entity_poly.entity_id
_entity_poly.type
_entity_poly.pdbx_seq_one_letter_code
_entity_poly.pdbx_strand_id
1 'polypeptide(L)'
;MPMRWPAGPLEVAVRQKGKDFTSELDGVLRKWQDPSLLSLLQGTPINCLVVRWASGLPEDAGQPQALKPLIETGRQAGLDFVGLVEGSADKAAAVETARAAGLSALAMESVPPGNSGIPVIAWAKSGGALWSSDSAVLGISDGIWPGVPLEKTPTGGPTNLPWLDSNGALLAMAKALAPDKAAWIVVDPPKKAKPAVENYLLTVADTEAYGGRWLISLDDGMRADLAAKKAPALDAWKKIAGELAFFEQNRAAGNFERMGRLAVISDFADSDRAFGEDVLNLLPRLREPFRVMAREAALTASFKGLQGIFYMDPEPPDPGLRKRLTAFASGGGTLFARSKWPQPEGSPIRLSSAEEYLLFGIRSLGNGRLAVAKEDNPDTYFTCADIQNILSHRGDPARLYNGASMNYFFQVAGRQGQGIIHVLNYSRRPGSDNALVYLKAPYRSARFVSPEIASPVALPWEAQESGGCELSLPKISVYGAVRLEA
;
A
#
# COMPACT_ATOMS: atom_id res chain seq x y z
N MET A 1 -7.83 -14.47 -0.50
CA MET A 1 -8.00 -13.04 -0.14
C MET A 1 -8.90 -12.91 1.06
N PRO A 2 -8.61 -12.01 2.03
CA PRO A 2 -9.41 -11.84 3.24
C PRO A 2 -10.59 -10.90 3.03
N MET A 3 -11.74 -11.20 3.64
CA MET A 3 -12.91 -10.35 3.67
C MET A 3 -13.48 -10.25 5.09
N ARG A 4 -13.82 -9.04 5.53
CA ARG A 4 -14.56 -8.83 6.78
C ARG A 4 -16.01 -9.26 6.61
N TRP A 5 -16.46 -10.20 7.46
CA TRP A 5 -17.81 -10.73 7.42
C TRP A 5 -18.57 -10.32 8.68
N PRO A 6 -19.56 -9.45 8.58
CA PRO A 6 -20.23 -8.85 9.74
C PRO A 6 -21.34 -9.77 10.26
N ALA A 7 -21.00 -10.82 10.98
CA ALA A 7 -21.96 -11.79 11.49
C ALA A 7 -21.87 -11.98 13.01
N GLY A 8 -22.97 -12.41 13.59
CA GLY A 8 -23.09 -12.79 14.99
C GLY A 8 -23.54 -11.67 15.93
N PRO A 9 -23.98 -12.04 17.16
CA PRO A 9 -24.50 -11.11 18.15
C PRO A 9 -23.47 -10.07 18.58
N LEU A 10 -22.19 -10.42 18.62
CA LEU A 10 -21.11 -9.52 19.01
C LEU A 10 -20.93 -8.38 18.00
N GLU A 11 -21.06 -8.63 16.69
CA GLU A 11 -21.02 -7.56 15.68
C GLU A 11 -22.17 -6.58 15.87
N VAL A 12 -23.37 -7.09 16.15
CA VAL A 12 -24.56 -6.26 16.47
C VAL A 12 -24.29 -5.41 17.71
N ALA A 13 -23.83 -6.02 18.80
CA ALA A 13 -23.57 -5.33 20.07
C ALA A 13 -22.53 -4.22 19.95
N VAL A 14 -21.44 -4.47 19.22
CA VAL A 14 -20.41 -3.45 18.97
C VAL A 14 -20.97 -2.31 18.13
N ARG A 15 -21.78 -2.60 17.12
CA ARG A 15 -22.41 -1.58 16.26
C ARG A 15 -23.45 -0.76 17.01
N GLN A 16 -24.20 -1.36 17.97
CA GLN A 16 -25.18 -0.68 18.83
C GLN A 16 -24.56 0.41 19.71
N LYS A 17 -23.29 0.30 20.06
CA LYS A 17 -22.57 1.38 20.78
C LYS A 17 -22.37 2.63 19.92
N GLY A 18 -22.50 2.51 18.60
CA GLY A 18 -22.39 3.63 17.66
C GLY A 18 -23.67 4.44 17.56
N LYS A 19 -23.53 5.76 17.33
CA LYS A 19 -24.70 6.68 17.18
C LYS A 19 -25.53 6.43 15.91
N ASP A 20 -24.99 5.70 14.95
CA ASP A 20 -25.57 5.47 13.62
C ASP A 20 -26.29 4.10 13.51
N PHE A 21 -26.52 3.41 14.65
CA PHE A 21 -27.21 2.11 14.65
C PHE A 21 -28.72 2.30 14.48
N THR A 22 -29.30 1.59 13.54
CA THR A 22 -30.73 1.60 13.23
C THR A 22 -31.30 0.17 13.21
N SER A 23 -32.62 0.04 13.33
CA SER A 23 -33.29 -1.26 13.18
C SER A 23 -33.10 -1.88 11.79
N GLU A 24 -32.95 -1.05 10.76
CA GLU A 24 -32.64 -1.52 9.41
C GLU A 24 -31.23 -2.16 9.37
N LEU A 25 -30.25 -1.53 9.98
CA LEU A 25 -28.89 -2.08 10.09
C LEU A 25 -28.86 -3.40 10.88
N ASP A 26 -29.61 -3.49 11.99
CA ASP A 26 -29.76 -4.76 12.72
C ASP A 26 -30.28 -5.88 11.81
N GLY A 27 -31.33 -5.58 11.02
CA GLY A 27 -31.86 -6.53 10.04
C GLY A 27 -30.84 -6.96 8.98
N VAL A 28 -29.98 -6.04 8.53
CA VAL A 28 -28.89 -6.35 7.58
C VAL A 28 -27.87 -7.29 8.23
N LEU A 29 -27.36 -6.97 9.43
CA LEU A 29 -26.36 -7.77 10.12
C LEU A 29 -26.86 -9.20 10.41
N ARG A 30 -28.13 -9.34 10.79
CA ARG A 30 -28.76 -10.67 10.99
C ARG A 30 -28.81 -11.49 9.70
N LYS A 31 -29.06 -10.86 8.55
CA LYS A 31 -29.03 -11.55 7.25
C LYS A 31 -27.63 -12.05 6.91
N TRP A 32 -26.58 -11.29 7.24
CA TRP A 32 -25.19 -11.71 7.00
C TRP A 32 -24.72 -12.87 7.89
N GLN A 33 -25.52 -13.26 8.88
CA GLN A 33 -25.31 -14.48 9.65
C GLN A 33 -25.79 -15.73 8.91
N ASP A 34 -26.68 -15.58 7.90
CA ASP A 34 -27.19 -16.70 7.11
C ASP A 34 -26.12 -17.28 6.18
N PRO A 35 -25.76 -18.56 6.33
CA PRO A 35 -24.76 -19.22 5.48
C PRO A 35 -25.08 -19.17 3.98
N SER A 36 -26.33 -18.98 3.58
CA SER A 36 -26.72 -18.88 2.15
C SER A 36 -26.05 -17.72 1.43
N LEU A 37 -25.66 -16.66 2.15
CA LEU A 37 -24.94 -15.52 1.60
C LEU A 37 -23.49 -15.84 1.21
N LEU A 38 -22.91 -16.94 1.67
CA LEU A 38 -21.61 -17.43 1.22
C LEU A 38 -21.59 -17.72 -0.29
N SER A 39 -22.78 -17.90 -0.90
CA SER A 39 -22.89 -17.99 -2.36
C SER A 39 -22.37 -16.76 -3.13
N LEU A 40 -22.30 -15.58 -2.50
CA LEU A 40 -21.68 -14.38 -3.05
C LEU A 40 -20.18 -14.55 -3.34
N LEU A 41 -19.54 -15.50 -2.66
CA LEU A 41 -18.09 -15.74 -2.77
C LEU A 41 -17.73 -16.76 -3.85
N GLN A 42 -18.71 -17.45 -4.42
CA GLN A 42 -18.46 -18.44 -5.46
C GLN A 42 -17.83 -17.81 -6.70
N GLY A 43 -16.72 -18.40 -7.16
CA GLY A 43 -15.96 -17.89 -8.31
C GLY A 43 -15.12 -16.65 -8.03
N THR A 44 -15.08 -16.16 -6.77
CA THR A 44 -14.16 -15.11 -6.36
C THR A 44 -12.88 -15.71 -5.76
N PRO A 45 -11.77 -14.96 -5.69
CA PRO A 45 -10.55 -15.42 -5.02
C PRO A 45 -10.60 -15.26 -3.49
N ILE A 46 -11.75 -14.89 -2.92
CA ILE A 46 -11.94 -14.76 -1.47
C ILE A 46 -12.01 -16.15 -0.87
N ASN A 47 -11.09 -16.45 0.03
CA ASN A 47 -10.95 -17.75 0.67
C ASN A 47 -10.79 -17.64 2.21
N CYS A 48 -10.86 -16.43 2.76
CA CYS A 48 -10.69 -16.18 4.18
C CYS A 48 -11.71 -15.15 4.67
N LEU A 49 -12.47 -15.48 5.71
CA LEU A 49 -13.44 -14.58 6.33
C LEU A 49 -12.95 -14.16 7.71
N VAL A 50 -12.90 -12.86 7.94
CA VAL A 50 -12.57 -12.27 9.23
C VAL A 50 -13.87 -11.89 9.93
N VAL A 51 -14.16 -12.58 11.02
CA VAL A 51 -15.36 -12.36 11.87
C VAL A 51 -14.94 -11.80 13.23
N ARG A 52 -15.71 -10.91 13.81
CA ARG A 52 -15.51 -10.50 15.20
C ARG A 52 -15.69 -11.70 16.11
N TRP A 53 -14.73 -11.95 17.02
CA TRP A 53 -14.73 -13.16 17.84
C TRP A 53 -14.87 -12.88 19.33
N ALA A 54 -14.12 -11.90 19.85
CA ALA A 54 -14.20 -11.44 21.22
C ALA A 54 -13.90 -9.95 21.32
N SER A 55 -14.60 -9.23 22.19
CA SER A 55 -14.45 -7.77 22.40
C SER A 55 -14.59 -7.36 23.86
N GLY A 56 -14.65 -8.30 24.80
CA GLY A 56 -14.88 -8.07 26.22
C GLY A 56 -16.32 -7.65 26.52
N LEU A 57 -17.27 -8.14 25.74
CA LEU A 57 -18.70 -7.88 25.89
C LEU A 57 -19.44 -9.15 26.35
N PRO A 58 -20.62 -9.02 27.00
CA PRO A 58 -21.42 -10.17 27.40
C PRO A 58 -21.73 -11.12 26.22
N GLU A 59 -21.85 -10.58 25.00
CA GLU A 59 -22.15 -11.31 23.77
C GLU A 59 -20.99 -12.22 23.31
N ASP A 60 -19.78 -12.05 23.87
CA ASP A 60 -18.64 -12.95 23.61
C ASP A 60 -19.00 -14.39 23.93
N ALA A 61 -19.75 -14.63 25.00
CA ALA A 61 -20.16 -15.98 25.40
C ALA A 61 -21.09 -16.69 24.38
N GLY A 62 -21.93 -15.92 23.68
CA GLY A 62 -22.87 -16.45 22.68
C GLY A 62 -22.32 -16.50 21.26
N GLN A 63 -21.23 -15.81 20.99
CA GLN A 63 -20.67 -15.62 19.64
C GLN A 63 -20.26 -16.94 18.96
N PRO A 64 -19.53 -17.88 19.61
CA PRO A 64 -19.16 -19.15 19.00
C PRO A 64 -20.35 -19.98 18.53
N GLN A 65 -21.38 -20.08 19.37
CA GLN A 65 -22.58 -20.86 19.06
C GLN A 65 -23.39 -20.22 17.91
N ALA A 66 -23.48 -18.87 17.89
CA ALA A 66 -24.18 -18.16 16.84
C ALA A 66 -23.51 -18.27 15.48
N LEU A 67 -22.16 -18.31 15.43
CA LEU A 67 -21.40 -18.44 14.20
C LEU A 67 -21.19 -19.88 13.72
N LYS A 68 -21.49 -20.89 14.56
CA LYS A 68 -21.26 -22.29 14.23
C LYS A 68 -21.79 -22.72 12.86
N PRO A 69 -23.06 -22.45 12.49
CA PRO A 69 -23.58 -22.83 11.16
C PRO A 69 -22.83 -22.17 10.00
N LEU A 70 -22.45 -20.90 10.16
CA LEU A 70 -21.70 -20.14 9.16
C LEU A 70 -20.29 -20.75 8.97
N ILE A 71 -19.60 -21.04 10.08
CA ILE A 71 -18.25 -21.60 10.06
C ILE A 71 -18.26 -23.00 9.43
N GLU A 72 -19.20 -23.87 9.85
CA GLU A 72 -19.30 -25.23 9.32
C GLU A 72 -19.58 -25.24 7.81
N THR A 73 -20.54 -24.44 7.34
CA THR A 73 -20.86 -24.32 5.92
C THR A 73 -19.71 -23.72 5.12
N GLY A 74 -19.07 -22.67 5.64
CA GLY A 74 -17.94 -22.03 4.95
C GLY A 74 -16.72 -22.96 4.84
N ARG A 75 -16.40 -23.72 5.89
CA ARG A 75 -15.32 -24.71 5.85
C ARG A 75 -15.57 -25.83 4.84
N GLN A 76 -16.81 -26.28 4.73
CA GLN A 76 -17.20 -27.24 3.68
C GLN A 76 -17.02 -26.67 2.27
N ALA A 77 -17.16 -25.34 2.13
CA ALA A 77 -16.88 -24.59 0.89
C ALA A 77 -15.39 -24.22 0.70
N GLY A 78 -14.50 -24.65 1.60
CA GLY A 78 -13.04 -24.36 1.51
C GLY A 78 -12.64 -22.97 2.01
N LEU A 79 -13.47 -22.33 2.83
CA LEU A 79 -13.17 -21.03 3.41
C LEU A 79 -12.48 -21.17 4.78
N ASP A 80 -11.45 -20.37 4.98
CA ASP A 80 -10.82 -20.15 6.28
C ASP A 80 -11.58 -19.10 7.10
N PHE A 81 -11.56 -19.25 8.43
CA PHE A 81 -12.13 -18.26 9.34
C PHE A 81 -11.08 -17.74 10.31
N VAL A 82 -10.97 -16.40 10.37
CA VAL A 82 -10.11 -15.67 11.30
C VAL A 82 -10.99 -14.93 12.30
N GLY A 83 -10.77 -15.17 13.59
CA GLY A 83 -11.45 -14.48 14.67
C GLY A 83 -10.73 -13.19 15.04
N LEU A 84 -11.40 -12.05 14.95
CA LEU A 84 -10.86 -10.76 15.39
C LEU A 84 -11.14 -10.59 16.89
N VAL A 85 -10.08 -10.40 17.66
CA VAL A 85 -10.11 -10.18 19.11
C VAL A 85 -9.71 -8.74 19.40
N GLU A 86 -10.61 -7.97 19.99
CA GLU A 86 -10.45 -6.52 20.20
C GLU A 86 -10.74 -6.14 21.65
N GLY A 87 -10.34 -4.92 22.03
CA GLY A 87 -10.68 -4.29 23.29
C GLY A 87 -10.16 -5.05 24.51
N SER A 88 -11.02 -5.16 25.54
CA SER A 88 -10.72 -5.81 26.83
C SER A 88 -11.04 -7.31 26.87
N ALA A 89 -11.11 -7.98 25.71
CA ALA A 89 -11.41 -9.39 25.63
C ALA A 89 -10.37 -10.24 26.38
N ASP A 90 -10.85 -11.30 27.04
CA ASP A 90 -9.96 -12.35 27.58
C ASP A 90 -9.35 -13.13 26.42
N LYS A 91 -8.08 -12.87 26.15
CA LYS A 91 -7.35 -13.48 25.01
C LYS A 91 -7.18 -14.99 25.18
N ALA A 92 -7.02 -15.49 26.42
CA ALA A 92 -6.87 -16.92 26.67
C ALA A 92 -8.18 -17.65 26.39
N ALA A 93 -9.30 -17.14 26.89
CA ALA A 93 -10.63 -17.67 26.59
C ALA A 93 -10.96 -17.57 25.09
N ALA A 94 -10.58 -16.47 24.42
CA ALA A 94 -10.76 -16.31 22.98
C ALA A 94 -10.00 -17.37 22.17
N VAL A 95 -8.75 -17.68 22.56
CA VAL A 95 -7.95 -18.75 21.94
C VAL A 95 -8.62 -20.12 22.11
N GLU A 96 -9.05 -20.45 23.33
CA GLU A 96 -9.68 -21.75 23.63
C GLU A 96 -10.98 -21.92 22.81
N THR A 97 -11.86 -20.93 22.84
CA THR A 97 -13.13 -20.95 22.10
C THR A 97 -12.92 -20.99 20.59
N ALA A 98 -11.94 -20.28 20.06
CA ALA A 98 -11.60 -20.28 18.64
C ALA A 98 -11.11 -21.65 18.15
N ARG A 99 -10.26 -22.30 18.95
CA ARG A 99 -9.81 -23.68 18.67
C ARG A 99 -10.97 -24.67 18.69
N ALA A 100 -11.84 -24.59 19.69
CA ALA A 100 -13.02 -25.43 19.80
C ALA A 100 -14.00 -25.25 18.63
N ALA A 101 -14.14 -24.02 18.13
CA ALA A 101 -14.95 -23.69 16.96
C ALA A 101 -14.27 -24.02 15.62
N GLY A 102 -12.97 -24.36 15.63
CA GLY A 102 -12.20 -24.70 14.43
C GLY A 102 -11.86 -23.51 13.55
N LEU A 103 -11.59 -22.33 14.14
CA LEU A 103 -11.05 -21.20 13.39
C LEU A 103 -9.62 -21.52 12.93
N SER A 104 -9.24 -20.96 11.77
CA SER A 104 -7.90 -21.13 11.19
C SER A 104 -6.85 -20.24 11.84
N ALA A 105 -7.25 -19.08 12.37
CA ALA A 105 -6.37 -18.13 13.04
C ALA A 105 -7.14 -17.14 13.91
N LEU A 106 -6.42 -16.39 14.75
CA LEU A 106 -6.92 -15.20 15.45
C LEU A 106 -6.14 -13.96 15.02
N ALA A 107 -6.83 -12.84 14.89
CA ALA A 107 -6.23 -11.53 14.69
C ALA A 107 -6.35 -10.71 15.98
N MET A 108 -5.22 -10.23 16.53
CA MET A 108 -5.20 -9.48 17.80
C MET A 108 -3.99 -8.56 17.91
N GLU A 109 -4.11 -7.52 18.73
CA GLU A 109 -3.07 -6.50 18.90
C GLU A 109 -1.79 -7.04 19.56
N SER A 110 -1.91 -7.94 20.51
CA SER A 110 -0.76 -8.56 21.18
C SER A 110 -0.96 -10.06 21.29
N VAL A 111 0.07 -10.81 20.88
CA VAL A 111 0.09 -12.26 20.97
C VAL A 111 0.26 -12.66 22.44
N PRO A 112 -0.57 -13.54 23.02
CA PRO A 112 -0.35 -14.07 24.35
C PRO A 112 1.00 -14.80 24.43
N PRO A 113 1.73 -14.69 25.56
CA PRO A 113 2.95 -15.44 25.73
C PRO A 113 2.67 -16.97 25.72
N GLY A 114 3.51 -17.70 25.00
CA GLY A 114 3.39 -19.16 24.86
C GLY A 114 2.80 -19.61 23.52
N ASN A 115 2.81 -20.91 23.29
CA ASN A 115 2.22 -21.49 22.09
C ASN A 115 0.69 -21.50 22.20
N SER A 116 0.02 -20.60 21.50
CA SER A 116 -1.45 -20.52 21.49
C SER A 116 -2.13 -21.76 20.86
N GLY A 117 -1.38 -22.61 20.15
CA GLY A 117 -1.92 -23.75 19.42
C GLY A 117 -2.87 -23.39 18.27
N ILE A 118 -2.97 -22.11 17.93
CA ILE A 118 -3.66 -21.54 16.76
C ILE A 118 -2.81 -20.40 16.21
N PRO A 119 -2.66 -20.24 14.88
CA PRO A 119 -1.95 -19.14 14.28
C PRO A 119 -2.51 -17.78 14.72
N VAL A 120 -1.63 -16.80 14.92
CA VAL A 120 -2.03 -15.43 15.28
C VAL A 120 -1.56 -14.46 14.19
N ILE A 121 -2.47 -13.60 13.76
CA ILE A 121 -2.22 -12.45 12.90
C ILE A 121 -2.00 -11.24 13.82
N ALA A 122 -0.84 -10.60 13.73
CA ALA A 122 -0.60 -9.36 14.45
C ALA A 122 -1.47 -8.25 13.86
N TRP A 123 -2.27 -7.59 14.72
CA TRP A 123 -3.28 -6.63 14.28
C TRP A 123 -3.15 -5.34 15.05
N ALA A 124 -2.46 -4.37 14.47
CA ALA A 124 -2.19 -3.10 15.13
C ALA A 124 -2.06 -1.97 14.10
N LYS A 125 -1.92 -0.75 14.60
CA LYS A 125 -1.44 0.36 13.79
C LYS A 125 -0.02 0.11 13.33
N SER A 126 0.35 0.68 12.19
CA SER A 126 1.73 0.65 11.70
C SER A 126 2.69 1.19 12.76
N GLY A 127 3.77 0.48 13.02
CA GLY A 127 4.74 0.84 14.06
C GLY A 127 5.69 -0.29 14.42
N GLY A 128 6.73 0.00 15.21
CA GLY A 128 7.80 -0.93 15.54
C GLY A 128 7.31 -2.26 16.12
N ALA A 129 6.30 -2.24 16.98
CA ALA A 129 5.72 -3.44 17.59
C ALA A 129 5.05 -4.37 16.53
N LEU A 130 4.42 -3.79 15.50
CA LEU A 130 3.81 -4.57 14.42
C LEU A 130 4.88 -5.19 13.52
N TRP A 131 5.88 -4.41 13.13
CA TRP A 131 6.95 -4.88 12.22
C TRP A 131 7.80 -5.98 12.84
N SER A 132 8.07 -5.90 14.14
CA SER A 132 8.85 -6.91 14.89
C SER A 132 8.07 -8.12 15.35
N SER A 133 6.77 -8.20 15.11
CA SER A 133 5.93 -9.34 15.47
C SER A 133 6.41 -10.64 14.80
N ASP A 134 6.31 -11.77 15.47
CA ASP A 134 6.60 -13.10 14.91
C ASP A 134 5.51 -13.65 13.97
N SER A 135 4.43 -12.90 13.76
CA SER A 135 3.34 -13.27 12.88
C SER A 135 3.77 -13.27 11.40
N ALA A 136 3.35 -14.28 10.66
CA ALA A 136 3.54 -14.33 9.20
C ALA A 136 2.62 -13.35 8.42
N VAL A 137 1.58 -12.84 9.08
CA VAL A 137 0.61 -11.90 8.51
C VAL A 137 0.45 -10.71 9.44
N LEU A 138 0.54 -9.52 8.88
CA LEU A 138 0.38 -8.25 9.59
C LEU A 138 -0.93 -7.59 9.16
N GLY A 139 -1.86 -7.37 10.08
CA GLY A 139 -3.06 -6.56 9.90
C GLY A 139 -2.78 -5.11 10.28
N ILE A 140 -2.59 -4.25 9.30
CA ILE A 140 -2.27 -2.82 9.47
C ILE A 140 -3.58 -2.05 9.62
N SER A 141 -3.93 -1.63 10.85
CA SER A 141 -5.25 -1.11 11.20
C SER A 141 -5.45 0.40 10.95
N ASP A 142 -4.42 1.10 10.54
CA ASP A 142 -4.43 2.52 10.15
C ASP A 142 -4.36 2.73 8.64
N GLY A 143 -4.86 1.76 7.86
CA GLY A 143 -5.04 1.91 6.43
C GLY A 143 -5.92 3.10 6.05
N ILE A 144 -5.67 3.68 4.88
CA ILE A 144 -6.34 4.86 4.35
C ILE A 144 -7.29 4.45 3.23
N TRP A 145 -8.50 5.01 3.20
CA TRP A 145 -9.41 4.87 2.05
C TRP A 145 -8.87 5.69 0.89
N PRO A 146 -8.42 5.07 -0.22
CA PRO A 146 -7.62 5.77 -1.20
C PRO A 146 -8.45 6.71 -2.08
N GLY A 147 -7.82 7.78 -2.53
CA GLY A 147 -8.43 8.76 -3.42
C GLY A 147 -7.71 10.10 -3.44
N VAL A 148 -8.34 11.02 -4.13
CA VAL A 148 -7.96 12.43 -4.05
C VAL A 148 -8.71 13.04 -2.87
N PRO A 149 -8.04 13.65 -1.87
CA PRO A 149 -8.74 14.37 -0.81
C PRO A 149 -9.59 15.48 -1.42
N LEU A 150 -10.90 15.39 -1.20
CA LEU A 150 -11.86 16.35 -1.73
C LEU A 150 -12.03 17.50 -0.74
N GLU A 151 -11.54 18.65 -1.07
CA GLU A 151 -12.12 19.89 -0.54
C GLU A 151 -13.57 19.99 -1.02
N LYS A 152 -14.41 20.65 -0.25
CA LYS A 152 -15.88 20.77 -0.25
C LYS A 152 -16.65 20.74 -1.60
N THR A 153 -16.00 20.68 -2.74
CA THR A 153 -16.60 20.57 -4.07
C THR A 153 -16.04 19.36 -4.83
N PRO A 154 -16.88 18.40 -5.26
CA PRO A 154 -16.43 17.23 -6.00
C PRO A 154 -16.14 17.56 -7.47
N THR A 155 -15.23 18.46 -7.72
CA THR A 155 -14.68 18.67 -9.07
C THR A 155 -13.61 17.59 -9.30
N GLY A 156 -14.01 16.40 -9.71
CA GLY A 156 -13.10 15.34 -10.07
C GLY A 156 -12.30 15.68 -11.31
N GLY A 157 -11.43 16.65 -11.21
CA GLY A 157 -10.42 17.00 -12.19
C GLY A 157 -9.03 16.70 -11.65
N PRO A 158 -7.99 16.91 -12.47
CA PRO A 158 -6.63 16.88 -11.97
C PRO A 158 -6.53 17.88 -10.82
N THR A 159 -6.13 17.39 -9.65
CA THR A 159 -5.93 18.27 -8.50
C THR A 159 -4.53 18.85 -8.60
N ASN A 160 -4.41 20.13 -8.30
CA ASN A 160 -3.10 20.75 -8.09
C ASN A 160 -2.52 20.39 -6.72
N LEU A 161 -3.24 19.63 -5.91
CA LEU A 161 -2.78 19.19 -4.60
C LEU A 161 -1.71 18.12 -4.77
N PRO A 162 -0.58 18.24 -4.07
CA PRO A 162 0.49 17.24 -4.12
C PRO A 162 0.09 15.93 -3.46
N TRP A 163 -0.84 15.95 -2.50
CA TRP A 163 -1.23 14.80 -1.68
C TRP A 163 -2.27 13.90 -2.39
N LEU A 164 -2.08 12.60 -2.25
CA LEU A 164 -3.06 11.57 -2.56
C LEU A 164 -3.22 10.65 -1.35
N ASP A 165 -4.45 10.32 -1.00
CA ASP A 165 -4.70 9.25 -0.03
C ASP A 165 -4.37 7.91 -0.68
N SER A 166 -3.36 7.20 -0.14
CA SER A 166 -2.83 5.95 -0.68
C SER A 166 -2.19 5.12 0.42
N ASN A 167 -2.30 3.80 0.34
CA ASN A 167 -1.62 2.87 1.23
C ASN A 167 -0.19 2.52 0.75
N GLY A 168 0.26 3.13 -0.33
CA GLY A 168 1.56 2.87 -0.93
C GLY A 168 2.74 3.10 0.02
N ALA A 169 2.68 4.13 0.87
CA ALA A 169 3.69 4.41 1.90
C ALA A 169 3.74 3.30 2.96
N LEU A 170 2.58 2.93 3.53
CA LEU A 170 2.47 1.86 4.53
C LEU A 170 2.99 0.53 3.99
N LEU A 171 2.63 0.18 2.76
CA LEU A 171 3.07 -1.07 2.12
C LEU A 171 4.56 -1.05 1.75
N ALA A 172 5.10 0.11 1.38
CA ALA A 172 6.54 0.26 1.14
C ALA A 172 7.35 0.08 2.44
N MET A 173 6.88 0.63 3.56
CA MET A 173 7.46 0.41 4.89
C MET A 173 7.33 -1.06 5.32
N ALA A 174 6.15 -1.66 5.19
CA ALA A 174 5.93 -3.06 5.53
C ALA A 174 6.89 -3.98 4.76
N LYS A 175 7.06 -3.75 3.46
CA LYS A 175 7.98 -4.53 2.62
C LYS A 175 9.46 -4.32 2.99
N ALA A 176 9.83 -3.12 3.44
CA ALA A 176 11.20 -2.82 3.86
C ALA A 176 11.54 -3.39 5.25
N LEU A 177 10.60 -3.30 6.21
CA LEU A 177 10.82 -3.67 7.61
C LEU A 177 10.45 -5.12 7.92
N ALA A 178 9.55 -5.71 7.15
CA ALA A 178 9.06 -7.07 7.33
C ALA A 178 8.89 -7.79 5.97
N PRO A 179 9.96 -7.98 5.18
CA PRO A 179 9.91 -8.40 3.78
C PRO A 179 9.27 -9.79 3.57
N ASP A 180 9.37 -10.67 4.57
CA ASP A 180 8.88 -12.05 4.51
C ASP A 180 7.44 -12.20 5.01
N LYS A 181 6.78 -11.10 5.39
CA LYS A 181 5.43 -11.11 5.95
C LYS A 181 4.39 -10.61 4.94
N ALA A 182 3.21 -11.20 4.98
CA ALA A 182 2.08 -10.71 4.23
C ALA A 182 1.44 -9.50 4.96
N ALA A 183 1.18 -8.42 4.26
CA ALA A 183 0.54 -7.22 4.81
C ALA A 183 -0.94 -7.16 4.40
N TRP A 184 -1.84 -7.09 5.37
CA TRP A 184 -3.25 -6.82 5.18
C TRP A 184 -3.56 -5.38 5.56
N ILE A 185 -4.05 -4.59 4.63
CA ILE A 185 -4.53 -3.23 4.90
C ILE A 185 -5.97 -3.31 5.40
N VAL A 186 -6.18 -2.77 6.58
CA VAL A 186 -7.48 -2.70 7.24
C VAL A 186 -8.00 -1.29 7.10
N VAL A 187 -8.97 -1.12 6.23
CA VAL A 187 -9.67 0.15 6.04
C VAL A 187 -11.12 -0.13 5.67
N ASP A 188 -12.03 0.51 6.39
CA ASP A 188 -13.46 0.44 6.12
C ASP A 188 -13.89 1.60 5.20
N PRO A 189 -14.94 1.41 4.39
CA PRO A 189 -15.56 2.51 3.66
C PRO A 189 -15.98 3.65 4.60
N PRO A 190 -15.91 4.92 4.16
CA PRO A 190 -16.34 6.06 4.96
C PRO A 190 -17.81 5.94 5.41
N LYS A 191 -18.07 6.08 6.71
CA LYS A 191 -19.38 5.79 7.34
C LYS A 191 -20.57 6.56 6.76
N LYS A 192 -20.37 7.74 6.19
CA LYS A 192 -21.45 8.61 5.69
C LYS A 192 -21.52 8.71 4.18
N ALA A 193 -20.69 7.96 3.45
CA ALA A 193 -20.69 7.96 2.00
C ALA A 193 -21.31 6.67 1.48
N LYS A 194 -21.99 6.75 0.33
CA LYS A 194 -22.22 5.58 -0.52
C LYS A 194 -21.08 5.53 -1.53
N PRO A 195 -20.05 4.72 -1.32
CA PRO A 195 -18.95 4.66 -2.27
C PRO A 195 -19.46 4.17 -3.62
N ALA A 196 -19.03 4.83 -4.70
CA ALA A 196 -19.21 4.28 -6.04
C ALA A 196 -18.35 3.01 -6.19
N VAL A 197 -18.65 2.16 -7.16
CA VAL A 197 -17.89 0.92 -7.37
C VAL A 197 -16.40 1.21 -7.64
N GLU A 198 -16.11 2.31 -8.33
CA GLU A 198 -14.73 2.76 -8.63
C GLU A 198 -13.91 3.03 -7.37
N ASN A 199 -14.53 3.35 -6.25
CA ASN A 199 -13.84 3.50 -4.97
C ASN A 199 -13.35 2.17 -4.42
N TYR A 200 -14.17 1.12 -4.53
CA TYR A 200 -13.79 -0.23 -4.16
C TYR A 200 -12.69 -0.77 -5.07
N LEU A 201 -12.83 -0.57 -6.39
CA LEU A 201 -11.80 -0.96 -7.36
C LEU A 201 -10.47 -0.27 -7.05
N LEU A 202 -10.49 1.04 -6.76
CA LEU A 202 -9.28 1.77 -6.38
C LEU A 202 -8.67 1.22 -5.08
N THR A 203 -9.48 0.85 -4.08
CA THR A 203 -8.96 0.29 -2.83
C THR A 203 -8.29 -1.06 -3.05
N VAL A 204 -8.86 -1.90 -3.90
CA VAL A 204 -8.22 -3.15 -4.34
C VAL A 204 -6.90 -2.85 -5.04
N ALA A 205 -6.94 -2.00 -6.08
CA ALA A 205 -5.77 -1.70 -6.89
C ALA A 205 -4.64 -1.05 -6.09
N ASP A 206 -4.96 -0.06 -5.25
CA ASP A 206 -3.98 0.63 -4.38
C ASP A 206 -3.28 -0.34 -3.42
N THR A 207 -3.99 -1.33 -2.93
CA THR A 207 -3.41 -2.29 -1.98
C THR A 207 -2.63 -3.40 -2.70
N GLU A 208 -3.24 -4.02 -3.71
CA GLU A 208 -2.66 -5.18 -4.39
C GLU A 208 -1.46 -4.81 -5.28
N ALA A 209 -1.50 -3.67 -5.97
CA ALA A 209 -0.39 -3.23 -6.81
C ALA A 209 0.88 -2.95 -6.01
N TYR A 210 0.77 -2.46 -4.77
CA TYR A 210 1.91 -2.28 -3.86
C TYR A 210 2.31 -3.57 -3.12
N GLY A 211 1.66 -4.71 -3.39
CA GLY A 211 2.02 -6.02 -2.87
C GLY A 211 1.38 -6.39 -1.52
N GLY A 212 0.40 -5.62 -1.06
CA GLY A 212 -0.43 -5.93 0.11
C GLY A 212 -1.68 -6.73 -0.25
N ARG A 213 -2.59 -6.83 0.72
CA ARG A 213 -3.94 -7.35 0.60
C ARG A 213 -4.91 -6.41 1.29
N TRP A 214 -5.96 -5.99 0.61
CA TRP A 214 -7.03 -5.31 1.32
C TRP A 214 -7.89 -6.32 2.09
N LEU A 215 -8.13 -6.06 3.39
CA LEU A 215 -9.23 -6.74 4.10
C LEU A 215 -10.54 -6.17 3.56
N ILE A 216 -11.13 -6.87 2.59
CA ILE A 216 -12.30 -6.42 1.87
C ILE A 216 -13.41 -6.08 2.86
N SER A 217 -13.84 -4.83 2.88
CA SER A 217 -14.92 -4.33 3.72
C SER A 217 -15.94 -3.56 2.89
N LEU A 218 -17.21 -3.88 3.07
CA LEU A 218 -18.31 -3.24 2.35
C LEU A 218 -19.04 -2.26 3.26
N ASP A 219 -19.58 -1.19 2.71
CA ASP A 219 -20.50 -0.31 3.44
C ASP A 219 -21.87 -0.98 3.71
N ASP A 220 -22.60 -0.43 4.66
CA ASP A 220 -23.87 -1.04 5.09
C ASP A 220 -24.95 -1.02 3.98
N GLY A 221 -24.93 -0.01 3.11
CA GLY A 221 -25.83 0.05 1.96
C GLY A 221 -25.54 -1.06 0.94
N MET A 222 -24.26 -1.26 0.60
CA MET A 222 -23.84 -2.35 -0.28
C MET A 222 -24.18 -3.71 0.32
N ARG A 223 -23.98 -3.89 1.64
CA ARG A 223 -24.35 -5.11 2.35
C ARG A 223 -25.86 -5.37 2.29
N ALA A 224 -26.67 -4.35 2.53
CA ALA A 224 -28.13 -4.44 2.46
C ALA A 224 -28.60 -4.85 1.06
N ASP A 225 -28.05 -4.21 0.05
CA ASP A 225 -28.44 -4.41 -1.35
C ASP A 225 -28.00 -5.80 -1.88
N LEU A 226 -26.81 -6.28 -1.47
CA LEU A 226 -26.36 -7.65 -1.77
C LEU A 226 -27.23 -8.71 -1.08
N ALA A 227 -27.55 -8.53 0.20
CA ALA A 227 -28.43 -9.44 0.94
C ALA A 227 -29.84 -9.47 0.35
N ALA A 228 -30.29 -8.36 -0.26
CA ALA A 228 -31.54 -8.27 -0.99
C ALA A 228 -31.44 -8.72 -2.45
N LYS A 229 -30.25 -9.15 -2.92
CA LYS A 229 -29.97 -9.58 -4.29
C LYS A 229 -30.34 -8.54 -5.35
N LYS A 230 -30.16 -7.25 -5.05
CA LYS A 230 -30.45 -6.17 -6.02
C LYS A 230 -29.45 -6.22 -7.17
N ALA A 231 -29.95 -6.18 -8.41
CA ALA A 231 -29.12 -6.30 -9.60
C ALA A 231 -27.96 -5.28 -9.66
N PRO A 232 -28.12 -3.98 -9.37
CA PRO A 232 -26.98 -3.05 -9.37
C PRO A 232 -25.87 -3.41 -8.38
N ALA A 233 -26.22 -3.95 -7.20
CA ALA A 233 -25.25 -4.37 -6.20
C ALA A 233 -24.52 -5.65 -6.63
N LEU A 234 -25.22 -6.60 -7.24
CA LEU A 234 -24.61 -7.82 -7.79
C LEU A 234 -23.66 -7.49 -8.96
N ASP A 235 -24.01 -6.52 -9.81
CA ASP A 235 -23.15 -6.06 -10.90
C ASP A 235 -21.89 -5.35 -10.36
N ALA A 236 -22.04 -4.52 -9.34
CA ALA A 236 -20.91 -3.89 -8.65
C ALA A 236 -20.01 -4.93 -7.98
N TRP A 237 -20.60 -5.91 -7.29
CA TRP A 237 -19.86 -7.03 -6.68
C TRP A 237 -19.09 -7.84 -7.71
N LYS A 238 -19.70 -8.13 -8.87
CA LYS A 238 -19.04 -8.83 -9.96
C LYS A 238 -17.81 -8.08 -10.48
N LYS A 239 -17.87 -6.74 -10.58
CA LYS A 239 -16.71 -5.91 -10.96
C LYS A 239 -15.60 -6.00 -9.90
N ILE A 240 -15.93 -5.86 -8.61
CA ILE A 240 -14.98 -5.98 -7.50
C ILE A 240 -14.32 -7.37 -7.53
N ALA A 241 -15.12 -8.44 -7.66
CA ALA A 241 -14.61 -9.81 -7.73
C ALA A 241 -13.70 -10.03 -8.96
N GLY A 242 -14.02 -9.42 -10.09
CA GLY A 242 -13.19 -9.44 -11.30
C GLY A 242 -11.84 -8.77 -11.10
N GLU A 243 -11.82 -7.62 -10.43
CA GLU A 243 -10.58 -6.91 -10.06
C GLU A 243 -9.71 -7.75 -9.10
N LEU A 244 -10.31 -8.32 -8.07
CA LEU A 244 -9.62 -9.23 -7.16
C LEU A 244 -9.03 -10.43 -7.89
N ALA A 245 -9.77 -11.03 -8.82
CA ALA A 245 -9.31 -12.17 -9.61
C ALA A 245 -8.14 -11.78 -10.53
N PHE A 246 -8.19 -10.59 -11.13
CA PHE A 246 -7.09 -10.06 -11.94
C PHE A 246 -5.79 -9.97 -11.13
N PHE A 247 -5.84 -9.36 -9.94
CA PHE A 247 -4.64 -9.24 -9.10
C PHE A 247 -4.14 -10.59 -8.59
N GLU A 248 -5.04 -11.52 -8.25
CA GLU A 248 -4.63 -12.88 -7.83
C GLU A 248 -3.92 -13.64 -8.95
N GLN A 249 -4.44 -13.59 -10.18
CA GLN A 249 -3.81 -14.18 -11.36
C GLN A 249 -2.46 -13.57 -11.70
N ASN A 250 -2.25 -12.29 -11.35
CA ASN A 250 -1.03 -11.53 -11.64
C ASN A 250 -0.09 -11.40 -10.43
N ARG A 251 -0.35 -12.12 -9.34
CA ARG A 251 0.36 -12.01 -8.08
C ARG A 251 1.88 -12.19 -8.17
N ALA A 252 2.36 -13.02 -9.08
CA ALA A 252 3.79 -13.25 -9.27
C ALA A 252 4.57 -11.95 -9.58
N ALA A 253 3.94 -10.99 -10.25
CA ALA A 253 4.54 -9.69 -10.54
C ALA A 253 4.78 -8.83 -9.27
N GLY A 254 4.02 -9.03 -8.21
CA GLY A 254 4.23 -8.35 -6.92
C GLY A 254 5.56 -8.70 -6.23
N ASN A 255 6.22 -9.79 -6.66
CA ASN A 255 7.55 -10.19 -6.18
C ASN A 255 8.69 -9.52 -6.95
N PHE A 256 8.40 -8.73 -7.98
CA PHE A 256 9.42 -8.01 -8.73
C PHE A 256 10.04 -6.91 -7.88
N GLU A 257 11.32 -6.67 -8.09
CA GLU A 257 12.08 -5.66 -7.36
C GLU A 257 11.73 -4.26 -7.86
N ARG A 258 11.43 -3.34 -6.93
CA ARG A 258 11.10 -1.97 -7.30
C ARG A 258 12.33 -1.26 -7.85
N MET A 259 12.19 -0.68 -9.05
CA MET A 259 13.23 0.11 -9.69
C MET A 259 13.16 1.56 -9.20
N GLY A 260 14.31 2.10 -8.86
CA GLY A 260 14.46 3.49 -8.48
C GLY A 260 15.92 3.89 -8.48
N ARG A 261 16.19 5.13 -8.85
CA ARG A 261 17.54 5.73 -8.79
C ARG A 261 17.82 6.39 -7.44
N LEU A 262 16.79 6.62 -6.65
CA LEU A 262 16.83 7.09 -5.26
C LEU A 262 16.57 5.91 -4.32
N ALA A 263 17.36 5.78 -3.25
CA ALA A 263 17.01 4.96 -2.11
C ALA A 263 16.61 5.86 -0.93
N VAL A 264 15.49 5.58 -0.29
CA VAL A 264 15.11 6.15 1.00
C VAL A 264 15.47 5.12 2.06
N ILE A 265 16.33 5.52 3.00
CA ILE A 265 16.83 4.66 4.08
C ILE A 265 16.36 5.23 5.41
N SER A 266 15.68 4.42 6.22
CA SER A 266 15.19 4.79 7.55
C SER A 266 14.96 3.56 8.41
N ASP A 267 14.91 3.74 9.73
CA ASP A 267 14.34 2.76 10.66
C ASP A 267 12.82 2.93 10.81
N PHE A 268 12.27 4.01 10.27
CA PHE A 268 10.85 4.38 10.37
C PHE A 268 10.35 4.36 11.82
N ALA A 269 11.18 4.88 12.74
CA ALA A 269 10.84 4.97 14.15
C ALA A 269 9.53 5.76 14.35
N ASP A 270 8.73 5.35 15.33
CA ASP A 270 7.40 5.94 15.59
C ASP A 270 7.46 7.46 15.84
N SER A 271 8.57 7.95 16.38
CA SER A 271 8.79 9.39 16.64
C SER A 271 8.95 10.24 15.35
N ASP A 272 9.34 9.66 14.22
CA ASP A 272 9.55 10.36 12.94
C ASP A 272 8.68 9.76 11.81
N ARG A 273 7.75 8.89 12.16
CA ARG A 273 6.93 8.14 11.21
C ARG A 273 6.13 9.05 10.27
N ALA A 274 5.51 10.10 10.80
CA ALA A 274 4.72 11.02 9.99
C ALA A 274 5.55 11.67 8.88
N PHE A 275 6.78 12.08 9.17
CA PHE A 275 7.69 12.59 8.14
C PHE A 275 7.99 11.54 7.06
N GLY A 276 8.21 10.29 7.49
CA GLY A 276 8.48 9.18 6.59
C GLY A 276 7.29 8.84 5.68
N GLU A 277 6.08 8.78 6.24
CA GLU A 277 4.84 8.55 5.49
C GLU A 277 4.61 9.65 4.45
N ASP A 278 4.80 10.91 4.82
CA ASP A 278 4.69 12.05 3.91
C ASP A 278 5.67 11.96 2.75
N VAL A 279 6.96 11.72 3.03
CA VAL A 279 7.99 11.58 2.00
C VAL A 279 7.65 10.44 1.04
N LEU A 280 7.27 9.27 1.56
CA LEU A 280 6.93 8.10 0.73
C LEU A 280 5.63 8.29 -0.08
N ASN A 281 4.73 9.18 0.35
CA ASN A 281 3.54 9.58 -0.40
C ASN A 281 3.88 10.61 -1.50
N LEU A 282 4.76 11.58 -1.20
CA LEU A 282 5.05 12.71 -2.08
C LEU A 282 6.02 12.37 -3.20
N LEU A 283 7.02 11.50 -2.98
CA LEU A 283 7.94 11.06 -4.03
C LEU A 283 7.24 10.50 -5.27
N PRO A 284 6.24 9.59 -5.17
CA PRO A 284 5.48 9.14 -6.34
C PRO A 284 4.71 10.28 -7.03
N ARG A 285 4.20 11.24 -6.27
CA ARG A 285 3.49 12.42 -6.82
C ARG A 285 4.40 13.31 -7.65
N LEU A 286 5.62 13.46 -7.19
CA LEU A 286 6.67 14.18 -7.92
C LEU A 286 7.31 13.31 -9.01
N ARG A 287 6.86 12.05 -9.15
CA ARG A 287 7.34 11.10 -10.16
C ARG A 287 8.81 10.75 -10.01
N GLU A 288 9.30 10.77 -8.78
CA GLU A 288 10.65 10.32 -8.46
C GLU A 288 10.66 8.80 -8.26
N PRO A 289 11.34 8.02 -9.12
CA PRO A 289 11.47 6.58 -8.94
C PRO A 289 12.40 6.28 -7.78
N PHE A 290 11.89 5.62 -6.75
CA PHE A 290 12.64 5.34 -5.52
C PHE A 290 12.46 3.90 -5.03
N ARG A 291 13.38 3.48 -4.15
CA ARG A 291 13.33 2.24 -3.37
C ARG A 291 13.32 2.60 -1.89
N VAL A 292 12.71 1.75 -1.08
CA VAL A 292 12.73 1.88 0.38
C VAL A 292 13.61 0.78 0.94
N MET A 293 14.48 1.12 1.88
CA MET A 293 15.36 0.17 2.58
C MET A 293 15.30 0.43 4.08
N ALA A 294 15.12 -0.63 4.86
CA ALA A 294 15.35 -0.55 6.29
C ALA A 294 16.83 -0.20 6.58
N ARG A 295 17.07 0.59 7.62
CA ARG A 295 18.43 1.01 8.02
C ARG A 295 19.38 -0.19 8.21
N GLU A 296 18.89 -1.27 8.82
CA GLU A 296 19.68 -2.49 9.03
C GLU A 296 20.01 -3.20 7.71
N ALA A 297 19.05 -3.28 6.79
CA ALA A 297 19.28 -3.87 5.46
C ALA A 297 20.31 -3.07 4.66
N ALA A 298 20.37 -1.75 4.84
CA ALA A 298 21.32 -0.88 4.16
C ALA A 298 22.78 -1.15 4.55
N LEU A 299 23.06 -1.84 5.67
CA LEU A 299 24.41 -2.26 6.07
C LEU A 299 25.07 -3.23 5.07
N THR A 300 24.26 -4.03 4.37
CA THR A 300 24.75 -5.06 3.44
C THR A 300 24.26 -4.89 2.01
N ALA A 301 23.20 -4.09 1.79
CA ALA A 301 22.61 -3.88 0.48
C ALA A 301 23.59 -3.28 -0.55
N SER A 302 23.39 -3.60 -1.82
CA SER A 302 24.13 -2.97 -2.92
C SER A 302 23.49 -1.64 -3.29
N PHE A 303 24.32 -0.59 -3.39
CA PHE A 303 23.94 0.73 -3.89
C PHE A 303 24.19 0.91 -5.40
N LYS A 304 24.54 -0.16 -6.09
CA LYS A 304 24.78 -0.13 -7.55
C LYS A 304 23.53 0.35 -8.29
N GLY A 305 23.71 1.29 -9.22
CA GLY A 305 22.64 1.85 -10.05
C GLY A 305 21.85 2.98 -9.37
N LEU A 306 22.09 3.27 -8.10
CA LEU A 306 21.54 4.45 -7.44
C LEU A 306 22.31 5.71 -7.86
N GLN A 307 21.59 6.82 -7.97
CA GLN A 307 22.12 8.16 -8.15
C GLN A 307 22.04 8.98 -6.86
N GLY A 308 21.02 8.69 -6.03
CA GLY A 308 20.81 9.33 -4.74
C GLY A 308 20.47 8.35 -3.65
N ILE A 309 20.84 8.70 -2.43
CA ILE A 309 20.38 8.08 -1.19
C ILE A 309 19.87 9.19 -0.30
N PHE A 310 18.63 9.07 0.16
CA PHE A 310 18.09 9.90 1.23
C PHE A 310 18.10 9.11 2.53
N TYR A 311 19.07 9.40 3.40
CA TYR A 311 19.05 8.93 4.77
C TYR A 311 18.12 9.82 5.57
N MET A 312 16.95 9.29 5.91
CA MET A 312 15.81 10.07 6.36
C MET A 312 15.74 10.23 7.87
N ASP A 313 16.39 9.34 8.64
CA ASP A 313 16.36 9.43 10.10
C ASP A 313 16.96 10.75 10.59
N PRO A 314 16.42 11.37 11.66
CA PRO A 314 16.90 12.65 12.17
C PRO A 314 18.30 12.56 12.76
N GLU A 315 18.65 11.42 13.38
CA GLU A 315 19.97 11.19 13.94
C GLU A 315 20.89 10.47 12.95
N PRO A 316 22.18 10.81 12.91
CA PRO A 316 23.15 10.11 12.06
C PRO A 316 23.18 8.61 12.35
N PRO A 317 23.42 7.75 11.34
CA PRO A 317 23.52 6.33 11.54
C PRO A 317 24.81 5.96 12.29
N ASP A 318 24.87 4.69 12.71
CA ASP A 318 26.10 4.11 13.25
C ASP A 318 27.31 4.32 12.32
N PRO A 319 28.54 4.25 12.86
CA PRO A 319 29.75 4.52 12.06
C PRO A 319 29.90 3.62 10.83
N GLY A 320 29.42 2.37 10.89
CA GLY A 320 29.49 1.41 9.79
C GLY A 320 28.65 1.84 8.59
N LEU A 321 27.36 2.12 8.83
CA LEU A 321 26.46 2.61 7.79
C LEU A 321 26.88 4.00 7.29
N ARG A 322 27.26 4.90 8.19
CA ARG A 322 27.73 6.22 7.81
C ARG A 322 28.94 6.15 6.85
N LYS A 323 29.93 5.29 7.12
CA LYS A 323 31.07 5.07 6.24
C LYS A 323 30.61 4.61 4.84
N ARG A 324 29.66 3.69 4.76
CA ARG A 324 29.10 3.20 3.48
C ARG A 324 28.40 4.30 2.70
N LEU A 325 27.55 5.10 3.37
CA LEU A 325 26.83 6.20 2.75
C LEU A 325 27.79 7.30 2.25
N THR A 326 28.80 7.63 3.05
CA THR A 326 29.85 8.57 2.67
C THR A 326 30.65 8.05 1.48
N ALA A 327 31.01 6.75 1.46
CA ALA A 327 31.71 6.14 0.32
C ALA A 327 30.86 6.16 -0.96
N PHE A 328 29.53 5.94 -0.88
CA PHE A 328 28.62 6.08 -2.01
C PHE A 328 28.65 7.49 -2.58
N ALA A 329 28.54 8.50 -1.73
CA ALA A 329 28.61 9.90 -2.15
C ALA A 329 29.98 10.23 -2.76
N SER A 330 31.09 9.83 -2.11
CA SER A 330 32.45 10.05 -2.62
C SER A 330 32.72 9.36 -3.97
N GLY A 331 32.02 8.27 -4.25
CA GLY A 331 32.08 7.53 -5.52
C GLY A 331 31.27 8.16 -6.67
N GLY A 332 30.59 9.27 -6.46
CA GLY A 332 29.82 10.00 -7.51
C GLY A 332 28.30 10.08 -7.27
N GLY A 333 27.79 9.47 -6.19
CA GLY A 333 26.39 9.59 -5.80
C GLY A 333 26.06 10.91 -5.10
N THR A 334 24.78 11.14 -4.85
CA THR A 334 24.30 12.23 -3.99
C THR A 334 23.69 11.66 -2.72
N LEU A 335 24.26 11.99 -1.57
CA LEU A 335 23.70 11.64 -0.26
C LEU A 335 22.90 12.83 0.26
N PHE A 336 21.62 12.62 0.50
CA PHE A 336 20.75 13.55 1.21
C PHE A 336 20.61 13.10 2.66
N ALA A 337 20.69 14.03 3.60
CA ALA A 337 20.60 13.76 5.02
C ALA A 337 19.90 14.88 5.77
N ARG A 338 19.37 14.57 6.97
CA ARG A 338 18.78 15.54 7.88
C ARG A 338 19.88 16.44 8.48
N SER A 339 19.46 17.53 9.13
CA SER A 339 20.32 18.61 9.65
C SER A 339 21.43 18.18 10.60
N LYS A 340 21.22 17.13 11.40
CA LYS A 340 22.20 16.61 12.35
C LYS A 340 23.32 15.77 11.74
N TRP A 341 23.30 15.56 10.40
CA TRP A 341 24.40 14.87 9.74
C TRP A 341 25.71 15.62 9.96
N PRO A 342 26.79 14.95 10.39
CA PRO A 342 28.07 15.60 10.60
C PRO A 342 28.56 16.30 9.33
N GLN A 343 28.83 17.59 9.43
CA GLN A 343 29.30 18.36 8.28
C GLN A 343 30.71 17.85 7.90
N PRO A 344 30.90 17.37 6.67
CA PRO A 344 32.23 16.98 6.21
C PRO A 344 33.08 18.19 5.94
N GLU A 345 34.38 18.01 5.99
CA GLU A 345 35.35 18.91 5.36
C GLU A 345 35.12 18.88 3.85
N GLY A 346 34.63 19.93 3.27
CA GLY A 346 34.35 20.02 1.84
C GLY A 346 33.92 21.40 1.43
N SER A 347 34.20 21.77 0.17
CA SER A 347 33.80 23.08 -0.36
C SER A 347 32.30 23.13 -0.66
N PRO A 348 31.60 24.20 -0.30
CA PRO A 348 30.23 24.40 -0.75
C PRO A 348 30.16 24.39 -2.28
N ILE A 349 29.14 23.71 -2.83
CA ILE A 349 28.86 23.76 -4.26
C ILE A 349 27.62 24.63 -4.46
N ARG A 350 27.66 25.51 -5.43
CA ARG A 350 26.49 26.22 -5.93
C ARG A 350 26.04 25.58 -7.23
N LEU A 351 24.83 25.01 -7.27
CA LEU A 351 24.26 24.42 -8.47
C LEU A 351 23.69 25.46 -9.44
N SER A 352 23.17 26.56 -8.93
CA SER A 352 22.61 27.69 -9.69
C SER A 352 22.32 28.88 -8.77
N SER A 353 21.90 30.02 -9.33
CA SER A 353 21.43 31.19 -8.55
C SER A 353 20.16 30.91 -7.72
N ALA A 354 19.48 29.80 -7.95
CA ALA A 354 18.27 29.41 -7.22
C ALA A 354 18.54 28.61 -5.93
N GLU A 355 19.80 28.32 -5.60
CA GLU A 355 20.18 27.50 -4.41
C GLU A 355 19.83 28.16 -3.06
N GLU A 356 19.63 29.47 -3.03
CA GLU A 356 19.22 30.15 -1.80
C GLU A 356 17.88 29.63 -1.26
N TYR A 357 17.03 29.12 -2.15
CA TYR A 357 15.69 28.63 -1.85
C TYR A 357 15.63 27.12 -1.55
N LEU A 358 16.71 26.38 -1.77
CA LEU A 358 16.74 24.95 -1.46
C LEU A 358 16.79 24.73 0.05
N LEU A 359 16.07 23.70 0.52
CA LEU A 359 16.12 23.27 1.90
C LEU A 359 17.47 22.59 2.27
N PHE A 360 18.27 22.22 1.27
CA PHE A 360 19.56 21.54 1.45
C PHE A 360 20.74 22.49 1.21
N GLY A 361 21.71 22.41 2.11
CA GLY A 361 23.08 22.91 1.86
C GLY A 361 23.90 21.82 1.17
N ILE A 362 24.46 22.11 -0.03
CA ILE A 362 25.13 21.11 -0.84
C ILE A 362 26.66 21.33 -0.79
N ARG A 363 27.41 20.21 -0.63
CA ARG A 363 28.86 20.20 -0.58
C ARG A 363 29.42 19.14 -1.51
N SER A 364 30.61 19.39 -2.08
CA SER A 364 31.35 18.36 -2.80
C SER A 364 31.86 17.30 -1.80
N LEU A 365 31.79 16.04 -2.21
CA LEU A 365 32.31 14.93 -1.45
C LEU A 365 32.92 13.90 -2.41
N GLY A 366 34.22 13.97 -2.60
CA GLY A 366 34.94 13.19 -3.63
C GLY A 366 34.39 13.53 -5.04
N ASN A 367 33.92 12.51 -5.78
CA ASN A 367 33.34 12.68 -7.10
C ASN A 367 31.84 12.99 -7.08
N GLY A 368 31.19 13.00 -5.92
CA GLY A 368 29.77 13.26 -5.77
C GLY A 368 29.44 14.35 -4.78
N ARG A 369 28.31 14.25 -4.11
CA ARG A 369 27.74 15.36 -3.33
C ARG A 369 27.14 14.88 -2.02
N LEU A 370 27.20 15.74 -0.99
CA LEU A 370 26.43 15.64 0.23
C LEU A 370 25.48 16.84 0.32
N ALA A 371 24.20 16.57 0.45
CA ALA A 371 23.15 17.55 0.65
C ALA A 371 22.57 17.38 2.04
N VAL A 372 22.78 18.35 2.93
CA VAL A 372 22.30 18.32 4.33
C VAL A 372 21.19 19.33 4.48
N ALA A 373 20.08 18.92 5.09
CA ALA A 373 18.96 19.80 5.37
C ALA A 373 19.40 20.98 6.27
N LYS A 374 18.93 22.18 5.97
CA LYS A 374 19.26 23.41 6.72
C LYS A 374 18.49 23.48 8.05
N GLU A 375 17.36 22.77 8.14
CA GLU A 375 16.44 22.78 9.28
C GLU A 375 16.20 21.36 9.78
N ASP A 376 15.87 21.22 11.09
CA ASP A 376 15.64 19.94 11.72
C ASP A 376 14.37 19.24 11.23
N ASN A 377 13.31 20.03 10.97
CA ASN A 377 12.02 19.53 10.48
C ASN A 377 11.65 20.27 9.18
N PRO A 378 12.32 19.97 8.05
CA PRO A 378 12.02 20.61 6.78
C PRO A 378 10.63 20.19 6.28
N ASP A 379 9.99 21.09 5.52
CA ASP A 379 8.74 20.77 4.83
C ASP A 379 8.93 19.56 3.91
N THR A 380 8.05 18.56 4.01
CA THR A 380 8.16 17.28 3.31
C THR A 380 8.00 17.41 1.80
N TYR A 381 7.10 18.31 1.34
CA TYR A 381 6.90 18.54 -0.09
C TYR A 381 8.13 19.20 -0.73
N PHE A 382 8.63 20.29 -0.12
CA PHE A 382 9.83 20.96 -0.64
C PHE A 382 11.08 20.08 -0.51
N THR A 383 11.17 19.24 0.54
CA THR A 383 12.23 18.23 0.65
C THR A 383 12.25 17.30 -0.56
N CYS A 384 11.10 16.73 -0.91
CA CYS A 384 10.97 15.81 -2.05
C CYS A 384 11.22 16.54 -3.39
N ALA A 385 10.72 17.77 -3.53
CA ALA A 385 10.92 18.58 -4.73
C ALA A 385 12.41 18.93 -4.93
N ASP A 386 13.11 19.30 -3.87
CA ASP A 386 14.54 19.59 -3.92
C ASP A 386 15.38 18.35 -4.24
N ILE A 387 15.05 17.19 -3.65
CA ILE A 387 15.69 15.92 -4.00
C ILE A 387 15.58 15.65 -5.50
N GLN A 388 14.36 15.81 -6.06
CA GLN A 388 14.10 15.63 -7.48
C GLN A 388 14.91 16.62 -8.33
N ASN A 389 14.91 17.92 -7.96
CA ASN A 389 15.63 18.96 -8.67
C ASN A 389 17.15 18.72 -8.68
N ILE A 390 17.72 18.32 -7.53
CA ILE A 390 19.15 18.04 -7.37
C ILE A 390 19.58 16.81 -8.16
N LEU A 391 18.77 15.76 -8.21
CA LEU A 391 19.04 14.55 -8.98
C LEU A 391 18.81 14.76 -10.48
N SER A 392 17.95 15.71 -10.88
CA SER A 392 17.44 15.91 -12.24
C SER A 392 16.79 14.66 -12.84
N HIS A 393 16.15 14.74 -13.99
CA HIS A 393 15.45 13.58 -14.60
C HIS A 393 16.31 12.76 -15.57
N ARG A 394 17.58 13.09 -15.75
CA ARG A 394 18.44 12.44 -16.76
C ARG A 394 18.70 10.95 -16.53
N GLY A 395 18.43 10.46 -15.33
CA GLY A 395 18.69 9.09 -14.93
C GLY A 395 17.46 8.22 -14.76
N ASP A 396 16.25 8.75 -14.97
CA ASP A 396 15.02 8.01 -14.72
C ASP A 396 14.93 6.74 -15.58
N PRO A 397 14.73 5.56 -14.98
CA PRO A 397 14.57 4.31 -15.74
C PRO A 397 13.23 4.29 -16.49
N ALA A 398 12.21 4.92 -15.92
CA ALA A 398 10.89 5.10 -16.49
C ALA A 398 10.27 6.41 -15.96
N ARG A 399 9.39 7.04 -16.74
CA ARG A 399 8.68 8.25 -16.33
C ARG A 399 7.28 8.31 -16.93
N LEU A 400 6.31 8.70 -16.11
CA LEU A 400 4.93 8.94 -16.56
C LEU A 400 4.74 10.43 -16.86
N TYR A 401 4.29 10.75 -18.07
CA TYR A 401 3.87 12.09 -18.47
C TYR A 401 2.35 12.18 -18.54
N ASN A 402 1.83 13.40 -18.36
CA ASN A 402 0.40 13.72 -18.44
C ASN A 402 -0.50 12.90 -17.52
N GLY A 403 0.06 12.33 -16.46
CA GLY A 403 -0.64 11.42 -15.55
C GLY A 403 -1.49 12.13 -14.48
N ALA A 404 -1.69 13.46 -14.52
CA ALA A 404 -2.56 14.18 -13.59
C ALA A 404 -2.56 13.63 -12.13
N SER A 405 -3.68 13.01 -11.70
CA SER A 405 -3.83 12.36 -10.38
C SER A 405 -3.40 10.89 -10.40
N MET A 406 -2.49 10.50 -11.28
CA MET A 406 -1.95 9.15 -11.36
C MET A 406 -0.63 9.05 -10.61
N ASN A 407 -0.44 7.95 -9.90
CA ASN A 407 0.86 7.48 -9.45
C ASN A 407 1.33 6.33 -10.33
N TYR A 408 2.63 6.18 -10.44
CA TYR A 408 3.23 5.04 -11.11
C TYR A 408 4.44 4.52 -10.34
N PHE A 409 4.77 3.27 -10.54
CA PHE A 409 6.03 2.69 -10.12
C PHE A 409 6.45 1.56 -11.04
N PHE A 410 7.74 1.35 -11.14
CA PHE A 410 8.36 0.38 -12.03
C PHE A 410 9.02 -0.72 -11.21
N GLN A 411 8.77 -1.97 -11.60
CA GLN A 411 9.36 -3.16 -10.99
C GLN A 411 9.99 -4.04 -12.06
N VAL A 412 11.04 -4.76 -11.71
CA VAL A 412 11.72 -5.70 -12.61
C VAL A 412 11.90 -7.06 -11.96
N ALA A 413 11.83 -8.10 -12.78
CA ALA A 413 12.15 -9.47 -12.39
C ALA A 413 13.66 -9.67 -12.53
N GLY A 414 14.41 -9.60 -11.47
CA GLY A 414 15.81 -9.97 -11.34
C GLY A 414 16.60 -10.09 -12.65
N ARG A 415 17.06 -11.32 -12.99
CA ARG A 415 17.88 -11.60 -14.19
C ARG A 415 17.10 -11.84 -15.48
N GLN A 416 15.78 -11.83 -15.46
CA GLN A 416 14.95 -12.28 -16.61
C GLN A 416 14.58 -11.17 -17.59
N GLY A 417 15.02 -9.94 -17.39
CA GLY A 417 14.73 -8.83 -18.29
C GLY A 417 13.25 -8.48 -18.43
N GLN A 418 12.41 -9.00 -17.55
CA GLN A 418 10.99 -8.66 -17.49
C GLN A 418 10.78 -7.44 -16.58
N GLY A 419 9.83 -6.59 -16.96
CA GLY A 419 9.45 -5.45 -16.15
C GLY A 419 7.93 -5.24 -16.14
N ILE A 420 7.47 -4.52 -15.14
CA ILE A 420 6.09 -4.07 -15.06
C ILE A 420 6.04 -2.64 -14.53
N ILE A 421 5.31 -1.79 -15.23
CA ILE A 421 5.01 -0.44 -14.78
C ILE A 421 3.56 -0.42 -14.36
N HIS A 422 3.33 -0.23 -13.08
CA HIS A 422 1.99 -0.05 -12.52
C HIS A 422 1.60 1.42 -12.62
N VAL A 423 0.35 1.69 -13.01
CA VAL A 423 -0.24 3.03 -13.07
C VAL A 423 -1.59 2.99 -12.37
N LEU A 424 -1.76 3.83 -11.35
CA LEU A 424 -2.99 3.96 -10.55
C LEU A 424 -3.57 5.35 -10.74
N ASN A 425 -4.84 5.43 -11.07
CA ASN A 425 -5.57 6.68 -11.26
C ASN A 425 -6.48 6.96 -10.05
N TYR A 426 -6.05 7.86 -9.19
CA TYR A 426 -6.78 8.21 -7.95
C TYR A 426 -7.97 9.14 -8.19
N SER A 427 -8.08 9.76 -9.36
CA SER A 427 -9.22 10.63 -9.69
C SER A 427 -10.53 9.88 -9.93
N ARG A 428 -10.45 8.56 -10.15
CA ARG A 428 -11.62 7.70 -10.44
C ARG A 428 -12.40 8.12 -11.70
N ARG A 429 -11.79 8.92 -12.53
CA ARG A 429 -12.30 9.29 -13.86
C ARG A 429 -11.33 8.76 -14.90
N PRO A 430 -11.80 8.34 -16.06
CA PRO A 430 -10.91 7.96 -17.15
C PRO A 430 -9.84 9.03 -17.32
N GLY A 431 -8.57 8.59 -17.32
CA GLY A 431 -7.43 9.48 -17.50
C GLY A 431 -7.47 10.19 -18.84
N SER A 432 -6.57 11.15 -19.05
CA SER A 432 -6.41 11.79 -20.35
C SER A 432 -6.00 10.76 -21.38
N ASP A 433 -6.42 10.95 -22.64
CA ASP A 433 -6.02 10.11 -23.77
C ASP A 433 -4.52 10.23 -24.11
N ASN A 434 -3.79 11.09 -23.39
CA ASN A 434 -2.42 11.48 -23.68
C ASN A 434 -1.43 11.07 -22.57
N ALA A 435 -1.76 10.13 -21.71
CA ALA A 435 -0.81 9.62 -20.73
C ALA A 435 0.28 8.81 -21.46
N LEU A 436 1.55 9.15 -21.20
CA LEU A 436 2.70 8.56 -21.86
C LEU A 436 3.64 7.96 -20.80
N VAL A 437 4.24 6.83 -21.13
CA VAL A 437 5.35 6.26 -20.36
C VAL A 437 6.63 6.35 -21.18
N TYR A 438 7.60 7.08 -20.68
CA TYR A 438 8.96 7.06 -21.16
C TYR A 438 9.73 5.92 -20.52
N LEU A 439 10.55 5.22 -21.30
CA LEU A 439 11.50 4.19 -20.87
C LEU A 439 12.88 4.50 -21.39
N LYS A 440 13.87 4.48 -20.48
CA LYS A 440 15.27 4.75 -20.84
C LYS A 440 15.90 3.62 -21.65
N ALA A 441 15.54 2.36 -21.35
CA ALA A 441 16.06 1.18 -22.02
C ALA A 441 14.97 0.58 -22.94
N PRO A 442 15.34 0.12 -24.14
CA PRO A 442 14.41 -0.58 -25.02
C PRO A 442 14.08 -1.98 -24.46
N TYR A 443 12.85 -2.41 -24.70
CA TYR A 443 12.37 -3.77 -24.46
C TYR A 443 11.90 -4.36 -25.79
N ARG A 444 11.82 -5.69 -25.90
CA ARG A 444 11.32 -6.34 -27.14
C ARG A 444 9.82 -6.15 -27.32
N SER A 445 9.07 -6.21 -26.24
CA SER A 445 7.64 -6.00 -26.28
C SER A 445 7.14 -5.22 -25.09
N ALA A 446 6.06 -4.46 -25.30
CA ALA A 446 5.27 -3.82 -24.27
C ALA A 446 3.81 -4.15 -24.47
N ARG A 447 3.13 -4.59 -23.41
CA ARG A 447 1.72 -4.92 -23.42
C ARG A 447 1.00 -4.27 -22.26
N PHE A 448 -0.07 -3.56 -22.57
CA PHE A 448 -0.95 -3.00 -21.56
C PHE A 448 -1.93 -4.06 -21.07
N VAL A 449 -2.08 -4.15 -19.75
CA VAL A 449 -3.05 -5.00 -19.05
C VAL A 449 -3.83 -4.19 -18.03
N SER A 450 -5.11 -4.48 -17.89
CA SER A 450 -5.99 -3.85 -16.91
C SER A 450 -7.14 -4.82 -16.59
N PRO A 451 -7.75 -4.76 -15.39
CA PRO A 451 -8.95 -5.53 -15.08
C PRO A 451 -10.13 -5.24 -16.04
N GLU A 452 -10.14 -4.05 -16.66
CA GLU A 452 -11.21 -3.60 -17.55
C GLU A 452 -11.10 -4.17 -18.98
N ILE A 453 -9.97 -4.78 -19.34
CA ILE A 453 -9.74 -5.33 -20.69
C ILE A 453 -9.60 -6.84 -20.67
N ALA A 454 -10.25 -7.51 -21.62
CA ALA A 454 -10.28 -8.97 -21.68
C ALA A 454 -8.93 -9.59 -22.08
N SER A 455 -8.09 -8.87 -22.82
CA SER A 455 -6.81 -9.38 -23.34
C SER A 455 -5.75 -8.29 -23.38
N PRO A 456 -4.47 -8.62 -23.14
CA PRO A 456 -3.38 -7.66 -23.23
C PRO A 456 -3.31 -6.96 -24.57
N VAL A 457 -3.16 -5.63 -24.56
CA VAL A 457 -3.04 -4.79 -25.76
C VAL A 457 -1.57 -4.48 -26.02
N ALA A 458 -1.07 -4.77 -27.23
CA ALA A 458 0.29 -4.40 -27.61
C ALA A 458 0.41 -2.88 -27.71
N LEU A 459 1.47 -2.32 -27.14
CA LEU A 459 1.78 -0.89 -27.21
C LEU A 459 2.93 -0.69 -28.21
N PRO A 460 2.73 0.15 -29.24
CA PRO A 460 3.80 0.52 -30.15
C PRO A 460 4.82 1.42 -29.46
N TRP A 461 6.07 1.34 -29.91
CA TRP A 461 7.17 2.16 -29.45
C TRP A 461 7.33 3.39 -30.34
N GLU A 462 7.57 4.52 -29.70
CA GLU A 462 8.06 5.72 -30.38
C GLU A 462 9.48 6.00 -29.86
N ALA A 463 10.48 5.79 -30.73
CA ALA A 463 11.87 6.08 -30.37
C ALA A 463 12.08 7.58 -30.20
N GLN A 464 12.81 7.98 -29.15
CA GLN A 464 13.11 9.37 -28.88
C GLN A 464 14.52 9.71 -29.36
N GLU A 465 14.71 10.89 -29.97
CA GLU A 465 16.02 11.41 -30.42
C GLU A 465 17.03 11.51 -29.27
N SER A 466 16.56 11.82 -28.06
CA SER A 466 17.37 11.87 -26.85
C SER A 466 17.78 10.50 -26.28
N GLY A 467 17.37 9.42 -26.94
CA GLY A 467 17.50 8.05 -26.48
C GLY A 467 16.28 7.60 -25.66
N GLY A 468 16.08 6.27 -25.61
CA GLY A 468 14.90 5.68 -25.00
C GLY A 468 13.70 5.61 -25.92
N CYS A 469 12.54 5.31 -25.37
CA CYS A 469 11.29 5.21 -26.13
C CYS A 469 10.10 5.67 -25.31
N GLU A 470 9.03 6.04 -26.00
CA GLU A 470 7.75 6.40 -25.40
C GLU A 470 6.65 5.43 -25.81
N LEU A 471 5.71 5.22 -24.90
CA LEU A 471 4.53 4.37 -25.05
C LEU A 471 3.29 5.18 -24.73
N SER A 472 2.36 5.30 -25.66
CA SER A 472 1.04 5.89 -25.40
C SER A 472 0.18 4.90 -24.64
N LEU A 473 -0.37 5.31 -23.50
CA LEU A 473 -1.22 4.46 -22.67
C LEU A 473 -2.69 4.59 -23.09
N PRO A 474 -3.47 3.51 -23.11
CA PRO A 474 -4.92 3.57 -23.15
C PRO A 474 -5.48 4.35 -21.95
N LYS A 475 -6.75 4.76 -22.04
CA LYS A 475 -7.47 5.36 -20.90
C LYS A 475 -7.45 4.41 -19.70
N ILE A 476 -7.12 4.95 -18.54
CA ILE A 476 -7.07 4.21 -17.27
C ILE A 476 -8.13 4.81 -16.35
N SER A 477 -9.18 4.05 -16.02
CA SER A 477 -10.20 4.48 -15.07
C SER A 477 -9.67 4.39 -13.63
N VAL A 478 -9.09 3.27 -13.25
CA VAL A 478 -8.54 3.01 -11.91
C VAL A 478 -7.12 2.48 -11.98
N TYR A 479 -6.90 1.37 -12.70
CA TYR A 479 -5.63 0.67 -12.76
C TYR A 479 -5.30 0.18 -14.16
N GLY A 480 -4.03 0.33 -14.50
CA GLY A 480 -3.43 -0.32 -15.66
C GLY A 480 -1.97 -0.63 -15.41
N ALA A 481 -1.43 -1.60 -16.14
CA ALA A 481 -0.01 -1.89 -16.08
C ALA A 481 0.56 -2.14 -17.46
N VAL A 482 1.84 -1.76 -17.64
CA VAL A 482 2.62 -2.09 -18.85
C VAL A 482 3.57 -3.22 -18.51
N ARG A 483 3.36 -4.37 -19.10
CA ARG A 483 4.29 -5.50 -19.03
C ARG A 483 5.34 -5.36 -20.11
N LEU A 484 6.59 -5.52 -19.71
CA LEU A 484 7.78 -5.36 -20.53
C LEU A 484 8.54 -6.68 -20.60
N GLU A 485 8.97 -7.07 -21.82
CA GLU A 485 9.82 -8.24 -22.05
C GLU A 485 11.11 -7.76 -22.75
N ALA A 486 12.27 -8.22 -22.26
CA ALA A 486 13.57 -7.88 -22.83
C ALA A 486 13.88 -8.68 -24.11
#